data_c5b12a40cae97fea341760941a97d5b7
#
_entry.id   c5b12a40cae97fea341760941a97d5b7
#
_cell.length_a   1.000
_cell.length_b   1.000
_cell.length_c   1.000
_cell.angle_alpha   90.00
_cell.angle_beta   90.00
_cell.angle_gamma   90.00
#
_symmetry.space_group_name_H-M   'P 1'
#
loop_
_entity.id
_entity.type
_entity.pdbx_description
1 polymer ?
#
loop_
_entity_poly.entity_id
_entity_poly.type
_entity_poly.pdbx_seq_one_letter_code
_entity_poly.pdbx_strand_id
1 'polypeptide(L)'
;MKTVKIAVSILLLVCLGFVFAACGTDDPAPAPAPGSAAVGAGAGNHAVIAEVSDIRVGFSIKNRHNPYLIAMYETMQEQAAELGFQLLTRNAGGDMVQQQMDVESLIAAGVDVIVMDAQDPIAAIAKSEYIAAHGIPLFLMNAGVDPASIFVTLVQSNNVGLGSAVGEWVADQVSGEIRIGLLSGNPGNMVGFARRNGFIQGISERQLARDNATNFNVLTHQWGNWSAEIGLEAAEDMLVAAPNINVIFAENDAMAMGAITAVQNAGRAGEVIIVGIDGMRTALEMIDEGSYGATGVNSPIELVRLTMGIVVDYMTGTNRNVPALINTTPGIVHGGNVAVSWDLSF
;
A
#
# COMPACT_ATOMS: atom_id res chain seq x y z
N MET A 1 8.73 79.92 -17.47
CA MET A 1 10.08 80.09 -16.93
C MET A 1 10.01 80.01 -15.40
N LYS A 2 10.23 78.83 -14.80
CA LYS A 2 10.44 78.74 -13.36
C LYS A 2 11.42 77.58 -13.16
N THR A 3 12.60 77.94 -12.69
CA THR A 3 13.76 77.13 -12.29
C THR A 3 13.42 76.32 -11.03
N VAL A 4 13.63 75.01 -11.07
CA VAL A 4 13.58 74.17 -9.91
C VAL A 4 15.03 73.80 -9.51
N LYS A 5 15.36 74.16 -8.29
CA LYS A 5 16.67 73.89 -7.67
C LYS A 5 16.69 72.46 -7.14
N ILE A 6 17.73 71.73 -7.51
CA ILE A 6 18.07 70.42 -6.97
C ILE A 6 18.88 70.64 -5.67
N ALA A 7 18.34 70.13 -4.54
CA ALA A 7 19.07 70.08 -3.28
C ALA A 7 19.71 68.68 -3.12
N VAL A 8 21.03 68.64 -3.07
CA VAL A 8 21.84 67.47 -2.76
C VAL A 8 21.98 67.39 -1.24
N SER A 9 21.42 66.40 -0.62
CA SER A 9 21.64 66.07 0.81
C SER A 9 22.67 64.97 0.92
N ILE A 10 23.81 65.33 1.48
CA ILE A 10 24.88 64.41 1.90
C ILE A 10 24.44 63.74 3.21
N LEU A 11 24.30 62.42 3.21
CA LEU A 11 24.01 61.65 4.42
C LEU A 11 25.33 61.00 4.93
N LEU A 12 25.73 61.41 6.12
CA LEU A 12 26.88 60.92 6.85
C LEU A 12 26.66 59.44 7.23
N LEU A 13 27.62 58.58 6.87
CA LEU A 13 27.67 57.17 7.33
C LEU A 13 28.26 57.15 8.75
N VAL A 14 27.41 56.83 9.74
CA VAL A 14 27.85 56.47 11.08
C VAL A 14 27.95 54.94 11.15
N CYS A 15 29.15 54.40 11.20
CA CYS A 15 29.38 52.99 11.47
C CYS A 15 29.10 52.70 12.96
N LEU A 16 27.97 52.11 13.28
CA LEU A 16 27.74 51.46 14.57
C LEU A 16 28.08 49.95 14.40
N GLY A 17 29.12 49.51 15.09
CA GLY A 17 29.46 48.11 15.18
C GLY A 17 28.41 47.35 16.02
N PHE A 18 27.63 46.48 15.37
CA PHE A 18 26.82 45.50 16.05
C PHE A 18 27.65 44.24 16.28
N VAL A 19 27.92 43.96 17.56
CA VAL A 19 28.40 42.67 18.01
C VAL A 19 27.24 41.69 17.89
N PHE A 20 27.28 40.80 16.89
CA PHE A 20 26.36 39.66 16.83
C PHE A 20 26.74 38.65 17.90
N ALA A 21 25.99 38.64 19.00
CA ALA A 21 25.90 37.46 19.87
C ALA A 21 25.21 36.35 19.08
N ALA A 22 25.95 35.28 18.79
CA ALA A 22 25.41 34.06 18.20
C ALA A 22 24.46 33.41 19.24
N CYS A 23 23.14 33.69 19.14
CA CYS A 23 22.12 32.80 19.67
C CYS A 23 22.04 31.61 18.73
N GLY A 24 22.52 30.46 19.20
CA GLY A 24 22.25 29.18 18.52
C GLY A 24 20.73 28.98 18.41
N THR A 25 20.21 29.07 17.23
CA THR A 25 18.90 28.50 16.92
C THR A 25 19.11 27.01 16.77
N ASP A 26 18.68 26.25 17.78
CA ASP A 26 18.44 24.83 17.62
C ASP A 26 17.28 24.70 16.62
N ASP A 27 17.60 24.67 15.34
CA ASP A 27 16.68 24.16 14.32
C ASP A 27 16.44 22.67 14.65
N PRO A 28 15.19 22.24 14.82
CA PRO A 28 14.93 20.82 14.99
C PRO A 28 15.46 20.10 13.75
N ALA A 29 16.29 19.08 13.97
CA ALA A 29 16.78 18.22 12.91
C ALA A 29 15.64 17.82 11.98
N PRO A 30 15.82 17.82 10.65
CA PRO A 30 14.77 17.38 9.74
C PRO A 30 14.33 15.97 10.15
N ALA A 31 13.00 15.77 10.23
CA ALA A 31 12.42 14.47 10.49
C ALA A 31 13.04 13.44 9.53
N PRO A 32 13.45 12.24 9.99
CA PRO A 32 14.00 11.22 9.11
C PRO A 32 13.01 10.93 7.99
N ALA A 33 13.53 10.85 6.78
CA ALA A 33 12.74 10.49 5.61
C ALA A 33 11.97 9.18 5.89
N PRO A 34 10.71 9.04 5.47
CA PRO A 34 9.97 7.80 5.64
C PRO A 34 10.68 6.70 4.82
N GLY A 35 11.38 5.80 5.51
CA GLY A 35 12.18 4.74 4.86
C GLY A 35 13.36 4.21 5.65
N SER A 36 13.78 4.83 6.75
CA SER A 36 14.75 4.20 7.64
C SER A 36 14.04 3.43 8.75
N ALA A 37 13.37 2.32 8.39
CA ALA A 37 13.04 1.31 9.38
C ALA A 37 14.32 0.88 10.09
N ALA A 38 14.28 0.77 11.41
CA ALA A 38 15.43 0.36 12.20
C ALA A 38 15.89 -1.02 11.71
N VAL A 39 16.93 -1.02 10.87
CA VAL A 39 17.57 -2.25 10.41
C VAL A 39 18.20 -2.88 11.64
N GLY A 40 17.74 -4.05 12.04
CA GLY A 40 18.54 -4.94 12.84
C GLY A 40 18.14 -5.27 14.27
N ALA A 41 17.00 -4.78 14.81
CA ALA A 41 16.57 -5.27 16.13
C ALA A 41 15.95 -6.69 16.07
N GLY A 42 15.44 -7.12 14.92
CA GLY A 42 14.84 -8.44 14.74
C GLY A 42 15.78 -9.54 14.23
N ALA A 43 17.00 -9.20 13.79
CA ALA A 43 18.01 -10.16 13.35
C ALA A 43 18.78 -10.77 14.54
N GLY A 44 18.07 -11.30 15.54
CA GLY A 44 18.64 -12.03 16.66
C GLY A 44 19.38 -13.30 16.20
N ASN A 45 20.18 -13.86 17.10
CA ASN A 45 20.90 -15.11 16.85
C ASN A 45 19.91 -16.31 16.96
N HIS A 46 18.89 -16.36 16.08
CA HIS A 46 17.89 -17.43 16.06
C HIS A 46 18.54 -18.75 15.67
N ALA A 47 18.03 -19.87 16.20
CA ALA A 47 18.52 -21.19 15.86
C ALA A 47 18.36 -21.46 14.35
N VAL A 48 19.32 -22.21 13.79
CA VAL A 48 19.21 -22.74 12.42
C VAL A 48 18.51 -24.08 12.51
N ILE A 49 17.45 -24.24 11.68
CA ILE A 49 16.72 -25.49 11.55
C ILE A 49 17.13 -26.13 10.22
N ALA A 50 17.76 -27.30 10.27
CA ALA A 50 18.37 -27.87 9.06
C ALA A 50 17.35 -28.36 8.03
N GLU A 51 16.24 -28.92 8.49
CA GLU A 51 15.21 -29.49 7.61
C GLU A 51 13.96 -28.61 7.60
N VAL A 52 13.44 -28.29 6.42
CA VAL A 52 12.23 -27.46 6.26
C VAL A 52 11.02 -28.08 6.96
N SER A 53 10.91 -29.41 6.97
CA SER A 53 9.83 -30.17 7.63
C SER A 53 9.78 -30.00 9.15
N ASP A 54 10.88 -29.55 9.76
CA ASP A 54 10.97 -29.31 11.20
C ASP A 54 10.58 -27.88 11.56
N ILE A 55 10.47 -26.97 10.57
CA ILE A 55 10.08 -25.58 10.81
C ILE A 55 8.58 -25.50 11.13
N ARG A 56 8.26 -24.89 12.27
CA ARG A 56 6.88 -24.62 12.70
C ARG A 56 6.57 -23.15 12.49
N VAL A 57 5.79 -22.87 11.44
CA VAL A 57 5.38 -21.49 11.06
C VAL A 57 4.05 -21.15 11.73
N GLY A 58 4.01 -20.09 12.50
CA GLY A 58 2.78 -19.46 12.96
C GLY A 58 2.34 -18.38 11.97
N PHE A 59 1.14 -18.49 11.40
CA PHE A 59 0.57 -17.46 10.53
C PHE A 59 -0.61 -16.78 11.21
N SER A 60 -0.49 -15.45 11.45
CA SER A 60 -1.56 -14.61 11.98
C SER A 60 -2.07 -13.67 10.87
N ILE A 61 -3.25 -13.97 10.33
CA ILE A 61 -3.92 -13.12 9.34
C ILE A 61 -4.92 -12.19 10.02
N LYS A 62 -4.97 -10.93 9.61
CA LYS A 62 -5.88 -9.93 10.20
C LYS A 62 -7.36 -10.28 10.05
N ASN A 63 -7.78 -10.77 8.88
CA ASN A 63 -9.13 -11.28 8.62
C ASN A 63 -9.16 -12.02 7.26
N ARG A 64 -10.36 -12.54 6.88
CA ARG A 64 -10.62 -13.16 5.59
C ARG A 64 -11.94 -12.61 5.01
N HIS A 65 -12.10 -11.28 5.01
CA HIS A 65 -13.35 -10.63 4.63
C HIS A 65 -13.42 -10.26 3.14
N ASN A 66 -12.32 -10.34 2.40
CA ASN A 66 -12.28 -10.04 0.97
C ASN A 66 -11.49 -11.10 0.20
N PRO A 67 -11.66 -11.18 -1.14
CA PRO A 67 -11.04 -12.19 -1.99
C PRO A 67 -9.50 -12.21 -1.88
N TYR A 68 -8.84 -11.05 -1.77
CA TYR A 68 -7.39 -10.95 -1.64
C TYR A 68 -6.87 -11.68 -0.39
N LEU A 69 -7.49 -11.44 0.77
CA LEU A 69 -7.08 -12.05 2.04
C LEU A 69 -7.46 -13.55 2.11
N ILE A 70 -8.53 -13.95 1.40
CA ILE A 70 -8.87 -15.37 1.24
C ILE A 70 -7.79 -16.07 0.43
N ALA A 71 -7.43 -15.54 -0.75
CA ALA A 71 -6.38 -16.11 -1.60
C ALA A 71 -5.00 -16.15 -0.88
N MET A 72 -4.66 -15.10 -0.11
CA MET A 72 -3.46 -15.09 0.73
C MET A 72 -3.44 -16.23 1.74
N TYR A 73 -4.57 -16.47 2.41
CA TYR A 73 -4.70 -17.56 3.38
C TYR A 73 -4.58 -18.95 2.71
N GLU A 74 -5.25 -19.14 1.59
CA GLU A 74 -5.23 -20.40 0.83
C GLU A 74 -3.84 -20.68 0.27
N THR A 75 -3.18 -19.69 -0.30
CA THR A 75 -1.79 -19.83 -0.77
C THR A 75 -0.83 -20.17 0.35
N MET A 76 -1.04 -19.65 1.56
CA MET A 76 -0.21 -20.04 2.72
C MET A 76 -0.36 -21.53 3.05
N GLN A 77 -1.57 -22.09 2.93
CA GLN A 77 -1.80 -23.52 3.10
C GLN A 77 -1.13 -24.35 1.99
N GLU A 78 -1.21 -23.89 0.75
CA GLU A 78 -0.54 -24.52 -0.39
C GLU A 78 0.98 -24.52 -0.23
N GLN A 79 1.57 -23.39 0.20
CA GLN A 79 3.01 -23.29 0.42
C GLN A 79 3.48 -24.20 1.56
N ALA A 80 2.67 -24.38 2.60
CA ALA A 80 2.99 -25.34 3.65
C ALA A 80 3.06 -26.79 3.12
N ALA A 81 2.12 -27.16 2.26
CA ALA A 81 2.10 -28.47 1.63
C ALA A 81 3.24 -28.64 0.60
N GLU A 82 3.52 -27.60 -0.20
CA GLU A 82 4.55 -27.63 -1.26
C GLU A 82 5.97 -27.66 -0.69
N LEU A 83 6.28 -26.80 0.29
CA LEU A 83 7.61 -26.67 0.89
C LEU A 83 7.84 -27.65 2.04
N GLY A 84 6.76 -28.20 2.62
CA GLY A 84 6.78 -29.24 3.64
C GLY A 84 6.94 -28.76 5.08
N PHE A 85 6.84 -27.45 5.39
CA PHE A 85 6.87 -26.95 6.76
C PHE A 85 5.55 -27.17 7.51
N GLN A 86 5.60 -27.14 8.85
CA GLN A 86 4.40 -27.23 9.69
C GLN A 86 3.75 -25.85 9.84
N LEU A 87 2.45 -25.74 9.54
CA LEU A 87 1.72 -24.46 9.58
C LEU A 87 0.64 -24.45 10.67
N LEU A 88 0.69 -23.44 11.54
CA LEU A 88 -0.35 -23.11 12.51
C LEU A 88 -0.95 -21.75 12.14
N THR A 89 -2.23 -21.70 11.83
CA THR A 89 -2.90 -20.46 11.43
C THR A 89 -3.81 -19.90 12.50
N ARG A 90 -3.92 -18.59 12.57
CA ARG A 90 -4.88 -17.83 13.37
C ARG A 90 -5.50 -16.73 12.52
N ASN A 91 -6.77 -16.43 12.77
CA ASN A 91 -7.52 -15.39 12.07
C ASN A 91 -8.14 -14.44 13.09
N ALA A 92 -7.65 -13.21 13.12
CA ALA A 92 -8.10 -12.19 14.08
C ALA A 92 -9.52 -11.66 13.79
N GLY A 93 -10.10 -11.94 12.63
CA GLY A 93 -11.46 -11.53 12.27
C GLY A 93 -11.66 -10.01 12.22
N GLY A 94 -10.58 -9.22 12.10
CA GLY A 94 -10.63 -7.76 12.13
C GLY A 94 -10.43 -7.14 13.52
N ASP A 95 -10.20 -7.95 14.55
CA ASP A 95 -10.05 -7.49 15.94
C ASP A 95 -8.57 -7.45 16.35
N MET A 96 -8.11 -6.28 16.84
CA MET A 96 -6.73 -6.07 17.30
C MET A 96 -6.40 -6.84 18.58
N VAL A 97 -7.39 -7.02 19.47
CA VAL A 97 -7.21 -7.76 20.73
C VAL A 97 -7.14 -9.26 20.42
N GLN A 98 -8.02 -9.73 19.53
CA GLN A 98 -7.97 -11.11 19.06
C GLN A 98 -6.63 -11.42 18.41
N GLN A 99 -6.06 -10.51 17.60
CA GLN A 99 -4.74 -10.73 17.00
C GLN A 99 -3.63 -10.83 18.04
N GLN A 100 -3.72 -10.11 19.18
CA GLN A 100 -2.78 -10.29 20.29
C GLN A 100 -2.91 -11.69 20.90
N MET A 101 -4.13 -12.16 21.18
CA MET A 101 -4.39 -13.50 21.69
C MET A 101 -3.95 -14.60 20.71
N ASP A 102 -4.09 -14.35 19.41
CA ASP A 102 -3.61 -15.24 18.36
C ASP A 102 -2.08 -15.41 18.41
N VAL A 103 -1.35 -14.29 18.54
CA VAL A 103 0.11 -14.30 18.69
C VAL A 103 0.53 -15.08 19.94
N GLU A 104 -0.10 -14.81 21.09
CA GLU A 104 0.17 -15.53 22.35
C GLU A 104 -0.09 -17.05 22.22
N SER A 105 -1.17 -17.41 21.54
CA SER A 105 -1.52 -18.79 21.25
C SER A 105 -0.51 -19.50 20.34
N LEU A 106 0.01 -18.81 19.32
CA LEU A 106 1.05 -19.33 18.42
C LEU A 106 2.36 -19.57 19.19
N ILE A 107 2.77 -18.62 20.04
CA ILE A 107 3.97 -18.75 20.89
C ILE A 107 3.82 -19.91 21.86
N ALA A 108 2.68 -20.03 22.55
CA ALA A 108 2.40 -21.13 23.45
C ALA A 108 2.37 -22.49 22.75
N ALA A 109 1.99 -22.53 21.45
CA ALA A 109 2.06 -23.75 20.65
C ALA A 109 3.49 -24.10 20.22
N GLY A 110 4.50 -23.25 20.50
CA GLY A 110 5.91 -23.50 20.22
C GLY A 110 6.27 -23.36 18.74
N VAL A 111 5.79 -22.32 18.08
CA VAL A 111 6.23 -22.00 16.71
C VAL A 111 7.66 -21.46 16.70
N ASP A 112 8.40 -21.72 15.62
CA ASP A 112 9.79 -21.30 15.45
C ASP A 112 9.90 -19.90 14.82
N VAL A 113 8.86 -19.51 14.07
CA VAL A 113 8.77 -18.24 13.34
C VAL A 113 7.32 -17.79 13.26
N ILE A 114 7.08 -16.48 13.29
CA ILE A 114 5.74 -15.91 13.06
C ILE A 114 5.77 -15.10 11.77
N VAL A 115 4.78 -15.35 10.89
CA VAL A 115 4.40 -14.51 9.76
C VAL A 115 3.10 -13.80 10.12
N MET A 116 3.05 -12.48 10.04
CA MET A 116 1.88 -11.71 10.45
C MET A 116 1.47 -10.69 9.38
N ASP A 117 0.18 -10.71 9.02
CA ASP A 117 -0.49 -9.60 8.36
C ASP A 117 -1.15 -8.73 9.44
N ALA A 118 -0.53 -7.60 9.77
CA ALA A 118 -0.93 -6.78 10.91
C ALA A 118 -2.31 -6.14 10.70
N GLN A 119 -3.19 -6.23 11.72
CA GLN A 119 -4.50 -5.59 11.71
C GLN A 119 -4.40 -4.06 11.79
N ASP A 120 -3.47 -3.57 12.58
CA ASP A 120 -3.27 -2.13 12.83
C ASP A 120 -1.77 -1.83 12.97
N PRO A 121 -1.26 -0.77 12.30
CA PRO A 121 0.17 -0.47 12.29
C PRO A 121 0.72 -0.08 13.66
N ILE A 122 -0.04 0.61 14.50
CA ILE A 122 0.40 1.05 15.83
C ILE A 122 0.31 -0.12 16.83
N ALA A 123 -0.79 -0.87 16.80
CA ALA A 123 -0.94 -2.04 17.65
C ALA A 123 0.09 -3.15 17.33
N ALA A 124 0.71 -3.12 16.16
CA ALA A 124 1.80 -4.03 15.79
C ALA A 124 3.06 -3.84 16.64
N ILE A 125 3.32 -2.64 17.18
CA ILE A 125 4.49 -2.36 18.04
C ILE A 125 4.51 -3.33 19.22
N ALA A 126 3.47 -3.30 20.07
CA ALA A 126 3.40 -4.14 21.26
C ALA A 126 3.44 -5.64 20.93
N LYS A 127 2.81 -6.07 19.83
CA LYS A 127 2.84 -7.46 19.38
C LYS A 127 4.25 -7.88 18.97
N SER A 128 4.97 -7.04 18.23
CA SER A 128 6.33 -7.30 17.79
C SER A 128 7.32 -7.35 18.96
N GLU A 129 7.17 -6.47 19.94
CA GLU A 129 7.95 -6.48 21.19
C GLU A 129 7.70 -7.79 21.97
N TYR A 130 6.44 -8.20 22.07
CA TYR A 130 6.08 -9.45 22.76
C TYR A 130 6.67 -10.68 22.06
N ILE A 131 6.61 -10.76 20.73
CA ILE A 131 7.21 -11.84 19.93
C ILE A 131 8.73 -11.85 20.11
N ALA A 132 9.38 -10.68 20.00
CA ALA A 132 10.83 -10.54 20.16
C ALA A 132 11.31 -10.94 21.58
N ALA A 133 10.54 -10.61 22.62
CA ALA A 133 10.84 -11.02 24.01
C ALA A 133 10.85 -12.55 24.21
N HIS A 134 10.17 -13.30 23.33
CA HIS A 134 10.19 -14.76 23.31
C HIS A 134 11.26 -15.35 22.37
N GLY A 135 12.10 -14.51 21.75
CA GLY A 135 13.17 -14.92 20.87
C GLY A 135 12.71 -15.51 19.53
N ILE A 136 11.49 -15.19 19.11
CA ILE A 136 10.89 -15.68 17.85
C ILE A 136 11.06 -14.62 16.77
N PRO A 137 11.57 -14.96 15.56
CA PRO A 137 11.64 -14.04 14.44
C PRO A 137 10.24 -13.74 13.90
N LEU A 138 9.97 -12.43 13.69
CA LEU A 138 8.73 -11.93 13.08
C LEU A 138 8.99 -11.51 11.64
N PHE A 139 8.23 -12.07 10.72
CA PHE A 139 8.11 -11.61 9.34
C PHE A 139 6.75 -10.95 9.15
N LEU A 140 6.76 -9.77 8.57
CA LEU A 140 5.53 -9.04 8.25
C LEU A 140 5.21 -9.20 6.77
N MET A 141 3.93 -9.26 6.45
CA MET A 141 3.46 -9.43 5.09
C MET A 141 2.26 -8.51 4.82
N ASN A 142 2.15 -7.99 3.60
CA ASN A 142 1.04 -7.22 3.07
C ASN A 142 0.93 -5.79 3.62
N ALA A 143 0.54 -5.61 4.89
CA ALA A 143 0.28 -4.28 5.45
C ALA A 143 1.52 -3.70 6.15
N GLY A 144 1.81 -2.43 5.88
CA GLY A 144 2.84 -1.67 6.58
C GLY A 144 2.53 -1.51 8.07
N VAL A 145 3.58 -1.41 8.88
CA VAL A 145 3.52 -1.19 10.33
C VAL A 145 4.28 0.06 10.72
N ASP A 146 4.09 0.52 11.96
CA ASP A 146 4.87 1.61 12.52
C ASP A 146 6.37 1.24 12.55
N PRO A 147 7.29 2.18 12.19
CA PRO A 147 8.73 1.93 12.20
C PRO A 147 9.33 1.52 13.56
N ALA A 148 8.61 1.74 14.67
CA ALA A 148 9.02 1.27 16.00
C ALA A 148 8.83 -0.24 16.19
N SER A 149 8.13 -0.93 15.29
CA SER A 149 7.91 -2.37 15.36
C SER A 149 9.21 -3.16 15.13
N ILE A 150 9.35 -4.30 15.83
CA ILE A 150 10.53 -5.18 15.77
C ILE A 150 10.22 -6.37 14.85
N PHE A 151 10.91 -6.48 13.72
CA PHE A 151 10.71 -7.56 12.75
C PHE A 151 11.98 -7.82 11.92
N VAL A 152 12.04 -8.97 11.26
CA VAL A 152 13.13 -9.31 10.33
C VAL A 152 12.96 -8.57 9.01
N THR A 153 11.80 -8.69 8.40
CA THR A 153 11.46 -7.99 7.15
C THR A 153 9.95 -7.79 7.03
N LEU A 154 9.56 -6.75 6.30
CA LEU A 154 8.22 -6.57 5.76
C LEU A 154 8.27 -6.85 4.26
N VAL A 155 7.48 -7.82 3.80
CA VAL A 155 7.25 -8.08 2.38
C VAL A 155 5.89 -7.51 2.00
N GLN A 156 5.85 -6.57 1.07
CA GLN A 156 4.61 -5.91 0.66
C GLN A 156 4.61 -5.61 -0.84
N SER A 157 3.44 -5.31 -1.37
CA SER A 157 3.32 -4.79 -2.72
C SER A 157 3.80 -3.34 -2.79
N ASN A 158 4.40 -2.97 -3.92
CA ASN A 158 4.75 -1.57 -4.17
C ASN A 158 3.48 -0.74 -4.45
N ASN A 159 2.71 -0.48 -3.39
CA ASN A 159 1.39 0.17 -3.51
C ASN A 159 1.45 1.58 -4.13
N VAL A 160 2.53 2.33 -3.91
CA VAL A 160 2.75 3.62 -4.58
C VAL A 160 2.98 3.40 -6.07
N GLY A 161 3.85 2.46 -6.45
CA GLY A 161 4.13 2.13 -7.85
C GLY A 161 2.91 1.58 -8.59
N LEU A 162 2.08 0.75 -7.92
CA LEU A 162 0.81 0.26 -8.47
C LEU A 162 -0.16 1.41 -8.77
N GLY A 163 -0.37 2.28 -7.80
CA GLY A 163 -1.18 3.48 -7.99
C GLY A 163 -0.65 4.35 -9.12
N SER A 164 0.68 4.60 -9.16
CA SER A 164 1.33 5.42 -10.19
C SER A 164 1.10 4.84 -11.59
N ALA A 165 1.31 3.54 -11.79
CA ALA A 165 1.10 2.90 -13.08
C ALA A 165 -0.35 3.03 -13.57
N VAL A 166 -1.33 2.88 -12.67
CA VAL A 166 -2.75 3.08 -12.99
C VAL A 166 -3.03 4.56 -13.30
N GLY A 167 -2.46 5.49 -12.55
CA GLY A 167 -2.60 6.93 -12.77
C GLY A 167 -2.00 7.39 -14.10
N GLU A 168 -0.82 6.90 -14.46
CA GLU A 168 -0.17 7.16 -15.75
C GLU A 168 -1.04 6.65 -16.91
N TRP A 169 -1.58 5.43 -16.79
CA TRP A 169 -2.48 4.88 -17.77
C TRP A 169 -3.73 5.75 -17.94
N VAL A 170 -4.38 6.16 -16.86
CA VAL A 170 -5.56 7.06 -16.89
C VAL A 170 -5.23 8.37 -17.59
N ALA A 171 -4.08 8.97 -17.31
CA ALA A 171 -3.65 10.21 -17.93
C ALA A 171 -3.51 10.10 -19.47
N ASP A 172 -3.21 8.89 -19.98
CA ASP A 172 -3.15 8.62 -21.42
C ASP A 172 -4.52 8.35 -22.05
N GLN A 173 -5.52 7.90 -21.24
CA GLN A 173 -6.86 7.59 -21.77
C GLN A 173 -7.78 8.82 -21.83
N VAL A 174 -7.60 9.79 -20.93
CA VAL A 174 -8.52 10.94 -20.84
C VAL A 174 -7.97 12.15 -21.58
N SER A 175 -8.73 12.59 -22.58
CA SER A 175 -8.50 13.87 -23.24
C SER A 175 -9.15 15.00 -22.44
N GLY A 176 -8.39 16.03 -22.05
CA GLY A 176 -8.88 17.17 -21.29
C GLY A 176 -8.78 16.96 -19.78
N GLU A 177 -9.73 17.53 -19.02
CA GLU A 177 -9.71 17.48 -17.56
C GLU A 177 -10.09 16.11 -17.02
N ILE A 178 -9.24 15.56 -16.14
CA ILE A 178 -9.54 14.34 -15.39
C ILE A 178 -10.29 14.72 -14.11
N ARG A 179 -11.55 14.32 -14.01
CA ARG A 179 -12.44 14.59 -12.87
C ARG A 179 -12.67 13.30 -12.08
N ILE A 180 -12.01 13.22 -10.93
CA ILE A 180 -11.78 11.98 -10.20
C ILE A 180 -12.76 11.83 -9.04
N GLY A 181 -13.39 10.67 -8.95
CA GLY A 181 -13.94 10.10 -7.71
C GLY A 181 -12.96 9.12 -7.10
N LEU A 182 -12.58 9.32 -5.84
CA LEU A 182 -11.73 8.39 -5.09
C LEU A 182 -12.59 7.47 -4.24
N LEU A 183 -12.54 6.16 -4.51
CA LEU A 183 -13.23 5.12 -3.75
C LEU A 183 -12.20 4.33 -2.93
N SER A 184 -12.15 4.65 -1.64
CA SER A 184 -11.09 4.19 -0.76
C SER A 184 -11.52 3.06 0.17
N GLY A 185 -10.57 2.28 0.67
CA GLY A 185 -10.82 1.22 1.65
C GLY A 185 -11.28 1.76 3.00
N ASN A 186 -10.44 1.64 4.03
CA ASN A 186 -10.74 2.12 5.38
C ASN A 186 -9.92 3.37 5.73
N PRO A 187 -10.45 4.30 6.52
CA PRO A 187 -9.67 5.38 7.10
C PRO A 187 -8.43 4.85 7.85
N GLY A 188 -7.30 5.53 7.69
CA GLY A 188 -6.05 5.18 8.38
C GLY A 188 -5.29 3.98 7.79
N ASN A 189 -5.82 3.28 6.79
CA ASN A 189 -5.15 2.16 6.17
C ASN A 189 -3.98 2.64 5.27
N MET A 190 -2.76 2.16 5.58
CA MET A 190 -1.54 2.58 4.88
C MET A 190 -1.47 2.09 3.43
N VAL A 191 -2.05 0.93 3.12
CA VAL A 191 -2.13 0.40 1.74
C VAL A 191 -2.97 1.33 0.87
N GLY A 192 -4.18 1.67 1.32
CA GLY A 192 -5.05 2.59 0.60
C GLY A 192 -4.43 3.98 0.43
N PHE A 193 -3.81 4.51 1.50
CA PHE A 193 -3.08 5.78 1.44
C PHE A 193 -1.98 5.77 0.36
N ALA A 194 -1.17 4.70 0.30
CA ALA A 194 -0.10 4.56 -0.68
C ALA A 194 -0.64 4.46 -2.12
N ARG A 195 -1.71 3.68 -2.34
CA ARG A 195 -2.38 3.53 -3.65
C ARG A 195 -2.92 4.86 -4.17
N ARG A 196 -3.67 5.61 -3.31
CA ARG A 196 -4.20 6.94 -3.67
C ARG A 196 -3.12 7.93 -4.04
N ASN A 197 -2.09 8.03 -3.20
CA ASN A 197 -0.98 8.95 -3.45
C ASN A 197 -0.25 8.59 -4.74
N GLY A 198 0.04 7.31 -4.95
CA GLY A 198 0.62 6.83 -6.20
C GLY A 198 -0.23 7.19 -7.41
N PHE A 199 -1.55 6.98 -7.34
CA PHE A 199 -2.46 7.30 -8.44
C PHE A 199 -2.43 8.79 -8.83
N ILE A 200 -2.51 9.67 -7.85
CA ILE A 200 -2.43 11.13 -8.08
C ILE A 200 -1.04 11.51 -8.61
N GLN A 201 0.03 10.92 -8.08
CA GLN A 201 1.39 11.13 -8.55
C GLN A 201 1.53 10.70 -10.01
N GLY A 202 1.05 9.51 -10.37
CA GLY A 202 1.15 8.99 -11.74
C GLY A 202 0.45 9.87 -12.76
N ILE A 203 -0.77 10.36 -12.46
CA ILE A 203 -1.46 11.34 -13.29
C ILE A 203 -0.63 12.60 -13.46
N SER A 204 -0.14 13.16 -12.33
CA SER A 204 0.62 14.41 -12.33
C SER A 204 1.89 14.29 -13.17
N GLU A 205 2.71 13.28 -12.92
CA GLU A 205 3.99 13.09 -13.62
C GLU A 205 3.76 12.84 -15.12
N ARG A 206 2.76 12.04 -15.47
CA ARG A 206 2.45 11.77 -16.88
C ARG A 206 1.98 13.01 -17.64
N GLN A 207 1.10 13.82 -17.03
CA GLN A 207 0.64 15.09 -17.63
C GLN A 207 1.77 16.13 -17.69
N LEU A 208 2.59 16.25 -16.64
CA LEU A 208 3.75 17.16 -16.66
C LEU A 208 4.75 16.77 -17.77
N ALA A 209 5.04 15.50 -17.93
CA ALA A 209 5.96 15.01 -18.95
C ALA A 209 5.42 15.23 -20.38
N ARG A 210 4.10 15.10 -20.58
CA ARG A 210 3.47 15.23 -21.90
C ARG A 210 3.10 16.65 -22.25
N ASP A 211 2.48 17.37 -21.29
CA ASP A 211 1.78 18.64 -21.54
C ASP A 211 2.45 19.82 -20.83
N ASN A 212 3.48 19.59 -20.02
CA ASN A 212 4.13 20.57 -19.15
C ASN A 212 3.15 21.31 -18.20
N ALA A 213 2.01 20.68 -17.88
CA ALA A 213 0.96 21.18 -17.00
C ALA A 213 0.12 20.02 -16.48
N THR A 214 -0.53 20.20 -15.33
CA THR A 214 -1.52 19.25 -14.81
C THR A 214 -2.93 19.73 -15.06
N ASN A 215 -3.85 18.80 -15.36
CA ASN A 215 -5.26 19.10 -15.60
C ASN A 215 -6.14 17.99 -15.02
N PHE A 216 -6.25 17.96 -13.69
CA PHE A 216 -7.13 17.04 -12.98
C PHE A 216 -7.67 17.65 -11.69
N ASN A 217 -8.83 17.16 -11.25
CA ASN A 217 -9.46 17.52 -9.99
C ASN A 217 -10.04 16.28 -9.30
N VAL A 218 -9.83 16.17 -8.00
CA VAL A 218 -10.56 15.20 -7.15
C VAL A 218 -11.87 15.88 -6.73
N LEU A 219 -13.00 15.38 -7.27
CA LEU A 219 -14.32 15.97 -7.03
C LEU A 219 -14.99 15.42 -5.77
N THR A 220 -14.76 14.16 -5.47
CA THR A 220 -15.36 13.48 -4.32
C THR A 220 -14.48 12.32 -3.84
N HIS A 221 -14.66 11.96 -2.57
CA HIS A 221 -13.97 10.85 -1.94
C HIS A 221 -14.96 10.11 -1.02
N GLN A 222 -15.05 8.80 -1.18
CA GLN A 222 -15.92 7.94 -0.37
C GLN A 222 -15.16 6.69 0.11
N TRP A 223 -15.67 6.07 1.17
CA TRP A 223 -15.11 4.87 1.77
C TRP A 223 -15.95 3.65 1.41
N GLY A 224 -15.37 2.71 0.67
CA GLY A 224 -16.01 1.46 0.22
C GLY A 224 -15.61 0.24 1.05
N ASN A 225 -14.83 0.43 2.13
CA ASN A 225 -14.49 -0.60 3.12
C ASN A 225 -13.96 -1.93 2.51
N TRP A 226 -13.26 -1.84 1.37
CA TRP A 226 -12.71 -2.99 0.61
C TRP A 226 -13.79 -3.98 0.10
N SER A 227 -15.07 -3.61 0.13
CA SER A 227 -16.23 -4.43 -0.21
C SER A 227 -16.89 -3.98 -1.51
N ALA A 228 -17.34 -4.91 -2.33
CA ALA A 228 -18.11 -4.62 -3.54
C ALA A 228 -19.47 -3.99 -3.23
N GLU A 229 -20.15 -4.46 -2.19
CA GLU A 229 -21.48 -3.97 -1.77
C GLU A 229 -21.41 -2.53 -1.28
N ILE A 230 -20.47 -2.23 -0.34
CA ILE A 230 -20.28 -0.85 0.16
C ILE A 230 -19.70 0.03 -0.94
N GLY A 231 -18.84 -0.52 -1.79
CA GLY A 231 -18.30 0.18 -2.97
C GLY A 231 -19.38 0.60 -3.97
N LEU A 232 -20.41 -0.20 -4.17
CA LEU A 232 -21.58 0.14 -4.97
C LEU A 232 -22.32 1.35 -4.38
N GLU A 233 -22.73 1.28 -3.11
CA GLU A 233 -23.43 2.38 -2.42
C GLU A 233 -22.60 3.68 -2.44
N ALA A 234 -21.32 3.58 -2.13
CA ALA A 234 -20.40 4.73 -2.14
C ALA A 234 -20.24 5.34 -3.55
N ALA A 235 -20.21 4.52 -4.59
CA ALA A 235 -20.11 5.00 -5.97
C ALA A 235 -21.42 5.64 -6.46
N GLU A 236 -22.58 5.15 -6.06
CA GLU A 236 -23.88 5.78 -6.31
C GLU A 236 -23.93 7.19 -5.69
N ASP A 237 -23.51 7.33 -4.42
CA ASP A 237 -23.38 8.62 -3.74
C ASP A 237 -22.42 9.58 -4.46
N MET A 238 -21.28 9.06 -4.96
CA MET A 238 -20.31 9.84 -5.72
C MET A 238 -20.94 10.41 -7.01
N LEU A 239 -21.67 9.58 -7.76
CA LEU A 239 -22.29 9.98 -9.02
C LEU A 239 -23.37 11.04 -8.82
N VAL A 240 -24.06 11.02 -7.68
CA VAL A 240 -25.03 12.04 -7.28
C VAL A 240 -24.33 13.34 -6.85
N ALA A 241 -23.31 13.24 -6.00
CA ALA A 241 -22.60 14.39 -5.45
C ALA A 241 -21.77 15.15 -6.50
N ALA A 242 -21.21 14.42 -7.48
CA ALA A 242 -20.37 14.95 -8.54
C ALA A 242 -20.73 14.32 -9.90
N PRO A 243 -21.85 14.78 -10.53
CA PRO A 243 -22.38 14.14 -11.74
C PRO A 243 -21.47 14.28 -12.97
N ASN A 244 -20.43 15.10 -12.90
CA ASN A 244 -19.46 15.29 -13.97
C ASN A 244 -18.16 14.48 -13.80
N ILE A 245 -18.09 13.53 -12.85
CA ILE A 245 -16.98 12.58 -12.75
C ILE A 245 -16.79 11.87 -14.09
N ASN A 246 -15.54 11.70 -14.53
CA ASN A 246 -15.18 10.89 -15.70
C ASN A 246 -14.17 9.78 -15.39
N VAL A 247 -13.64 9.73 -14.15
CA VAL A 247 -12.78 8.64 -13.66
C VAL A 247 -13.18 8.29 -12.25
N ILE A 248 -13.33 6.99 -11.94
CA ILE A 248 -13.39 6.46 -10.57
C ILE A 248 -12.16 5.60 -10.37
N PHE A 249 -11.31 5.97 -9.41
CA PHE A 249 -10.24 5.13 -8.91
C PHE A 249 -10.70 4.43 -7.63
N ALA A 250 -10.79 3.10 -7.68
CA ALA A 250 -11.03 2.26 -6.53
C ALA A 250 -9.71 1.67 -6.01
N GLU A 251 -9.47 1.73 -4.71
CA GLU A 251 -8.22 1.21 -4.13
C GLU A 251 -8.11 -0.31 -4.22
N ASN A 252 -9.21 -1.05 -4.54
CA ASN A 252 -9.14 -2.46 -4.90
C ASN A 252 -10.22 -2.84 -5.95
N ASP A 253 -10.05 -4.00 -6.58
CA ASP A 253 -10.95 -4.51 -7.62
C ASP A 253 -12.35 -4.82 -7.10
N ALA A 254 -12.49 -5.31 -5.86
CA ALA A 254 -13.81 -5.60 -5.29
C ALA A 254 -14.68 -4.33 -5.23
N MET A 255 -14.15 -3.21 -4.76
CA MET A 255 -14.86 -1.92 -4.79
C MET A 255 -15.08 -1.42 -6.22
N ALA A 256 -14.12 -1.64 -7.13
CA ALA A 256 -14.26 -1.28 -8.54
C ALA A 256 -15.46 -1.99 -9.20
N MET A 257 -15.69 -3.27 -8.90
CA MET A 257 -16.86 -4.02 -9.38
C MET A 257 -18.17 -3.39 -8.90
N GLY A 258 -18.23 -2.93 -7.65
CA GLY A 258 -19.32 -2.14 -7.12
C GLY A 258 -19.53 -0.85 -7.91
N ALA A 259 -18.44 -0.10 -8.16
CA ALA A 259 -18.48 1.15 -8.92
C ALA A 259 -18.91 0.92 -10.39
N ILE A 260 -18.50 -0.17 -11.03
CA ILE A 260 -18.96 -0.55 -12.37
C ILE A 260 -20.48 -0.71 -12.38
N THR A 261 -21.02 -1.43 -11.39
CA THR A 261 -22.47 -1.63 -11.24
C THR A 261 -23.20 -0.29 -11.04
N ALA A 262 -22.68 0.60 -10.18
CA ALA A 262 -23.26 1.93 -9.95
C ALA A 262 -23.31 2.77 -11.24
N VAL A 263 -22.21 2.78 -12.01
CA VAL A 263 -22.12 3.52 -13.28
C VAL A 263 -23.06 2.96 -14.33
N GLN A 264 -23.22 1.64 -14.40
CA GLN A 264 -24.21 0.97 -15.28
C GLN A 264 -25.64 1.33 -14.89
N ASN A 265 -25.99 1.26 -13.61
CA ASN A 265 -27.32 1.62 -13.09
C ASN A 265 -27.66 3.09 -13.36
N ALA A 266 -26.66 3.99 -13.31
CA ALA A 266 -26.83 5.39 -13.65
C ALA A 266 -26.91 5.67 -15.17
N GLY A 267 -26.79 4.65 -16.02
CA GLY A 267 -26.80 4.78 -17.48
C GLY A 267 -25.56 5.47 -18.05
N ARG A 268 -24.45 5.46 -17.31
CA ARG A 268 -23.21 6.17 -17.67
C ARG A 268 -22.07 5.24 -18.11
N ALA A 269 -22.41 4.00 -18.47
CA ALA A 269 -21.45 3.04 -19.02
C ALA A 269 -20.76 3.62 -20.27
N GLY A 270 -19.42 3.58 -20.31
CA GLY A 270 -18.60 4.17 -21.38
C GLY A 270 -18.33 5.68 -21.23
N GLU A 271 -18.98 6.38 -20.29
CA GLU A 271 -18.69 7.79 -19.98
C GLU A 271 -17.70 7.94 -18.82
N VAL A 272 -17.68 6.98 -17.92
CA VAL A 272 -16.82 6.97 -16.72
C VAL A 272 -15.83 5.82 -16.83
N ILE A 273 -14.54 6.13 -16.82
CA ILE A 273 -13.46 5.15 -16.75
C ILE A 273 -13.33 4.71 -15.29
N ILE A 274 -13.43 3.40 -15.05
CA ILE A 274 -13.21 2.82 -13.73
C ILE A 274 -11.89 2.08 -13.76
N VAL A 275 -11.06 2.29 -12.73
CA VAL A 275 -9.77 1.63 -12.57
C VAL A 275 -9.56 1.24 -11.11
N GLY A 276 -8.73 0.23 -10.86
CA GLY A 276 -8.43 -0.22 -9.51
C GLY A 276 -7.11 -0.95 -9.37
N ILE A 277 -7.02 -1.74 -8.31
CA ILE A 277 -5.82 -2.50 -7.96
C ILE A 277 -6.28 -3.82 -7.36
N ASP A 278 -5.64 -4.89 -7.70
CA ASP A 278 -5.40 -6.20 -7.14
C ASP A 278 -5.07 -7.21 -8.26
N GLY A 279 -5.74 -7.15 -9.42
CA GLY A 279 -5.56 -8.12 -10.51
C GLY A 279 -6.40 -9.38 -10.30
N MET A 280 -7.61 -9.25 -9.75
CA MET A 280 -8.54 -10.37 -9.61
C MET A 280 -8.92 -10.93 -10.98
N ARG A 281 -9.11 -12.25 -11.08
CA ARG A 281 -9.51 -12.90 -12.33
C ARG A 281 -10.77 -12.27 -12.94
N THR A 282 -11.78 -12.00 -12.12
CA THR A 282 -13.02 -11.33 -12.55
C THR A 282 -12.76 -9.89 -13.05
N ALA A 283 -11.75 -9.20 -12.50
CA ALA A 283 -11.35 -7.89 -12.99
C ALA A 283 -10.73 -7.98 -14.39
N LEU A 284 -9.91 -9.01 -14.65
CA LEU A 284 -9.32 -9.25 -15.97
C LEU A 284 -10.42 -9.59 -17.00
N GLU A 285 -11.43 -10.38 -16.63
CA GLU A 285 -12.59 -10.66 -17.47
C GLU A 285 -13.33 -9.37 -17.84
N MET A 286 -13.59 -8.49 -16.88
CA MET A 286 -14.24 -7.20 -17.11
C MET A 286 -13.36 -6.23 -17.95
N ILE A 287 -12.04 -6.32 -17.87
CA ILE A 287 -11.12 -5.56 -18.73
C ILE A 287 -11.20 -6.07 -20.17
N ASP A 288 -11.22 -7.40 -20.37
CA ASP A 288 -11.34 -8.01 -21.70
C ASP A 288 -12.69 -7.67 -22.36
N GLU A 289 -13.76 -7.60 -21.56
CA GLU A 289 -15.10 -7.16 -21.99
C GLU A 289 -15.21 -5.64 -22.21
N GLY A 290 -14.26 -4.85 -21.72
CA GLY A 290 -14.23 -3.39 -21.88
C GLY A 290 -15.09 -2.61 -20.87
N SER A 291 -15.62 -3.25 -19.82
CA SER A 291 -16.38 -2.59 -18.75
C SER A 291 -15.49 -2.05 -17.62
N TYR A 292 -14.23 -2.48 -17.56
CA TYR A 292 -13.23 -2.06 -16.60
C TYR A 292 -11.98 -1.59 -17.34
N GLY A 293 -11.43 -0.42 -16.98
CA GLY A 293 -10.32 0.20 -17.73
C GLY A 293 -8.98 -0.49 -17.49
N ALA A 294 -8.58 -0.57 -16.22
CA ALA A 294 -7.29 -1.18 -15.83
C ALA A 294 -7.27 -1.55 -14.34
N THR A 295 -6.40 -2.52 -14.01
CA THR A 295 -6.07 -2.88 -12.63
C THR A 295 -4.57 -2.97 -12.41
N GLY A 296 -4.07 -2.44 -11.29
CA GLY A 296 -2.70 -2.69 -10.84
C GLY A 296 -2.58 -4.09 -10.27
N VAL A 297 -1.54 -4.85 -10.67
CA VAL A 297 -1.36 -6.23 -10.23
C VAL A 297 -0.76 -6.30 -8.83
N ASN A 298 -1.55 -6.74 -7.87
CA ASN A 298 -1.21 -6.98 -6.49
C ASN A 298 -1.53 -8.44 -6.14
N SER A 299 -0.68 -9.37 -6.54
CA SER A 299 -0.92 -10.80 -6.38
C SER A 299 -0.66 -11.28 -4.95
N PRO A 300 -1.67 -11.77 -4.21
CA PRO A 300 -1.47 -12.37 -2.89
C PRO A 300 -0.69 -13.67 -2.99
N ILE A 301 -0.77 -14.38 -4.12
CA ILE A 301 -0.03 -15.62 -4.40
C ILE A 301 1.47 -15.32 -4.48
N GLU A 302 1.87 -14.33 -5.27
CA GLU A 302 3.27 -13.92 -5.39
C GLU A 302 3.81 -13.44 -4.04
N LEU A 303 3.03 -12.63 -3.32
CA LEU A 303 3.41 -12.09 -2.03
C LEU A 303 3.70 -13.19 -1.00
N VAL A 304 2.82 -14.19 -0.90
CA VAL A 304 2.99 -15.33 0.02
C VAL A 304 4.19 -16.17 -0.38
N ARG A 305 4.33 -16.52 -1.67
CA ARG A 305 5.46 -17.32 -2.16
C ARG A 305 6.80 -16.64 -1.90
N LEU A 306 6.90 -15.35 -2.18
CA LEU A 306 8.09 -14.55 -1.89
C LEU A 306 8.39 -14.53 -0.38
N THR A 307 7.38 -14.27 0.44
CA THR A 307 7.55 -14.24 1.90
C THR A 307 8.02 -15.59 2.43
N MET A 308 7.39 -16.69 2.01
CA MET A 308 7.73 -18.01 2.51
C MET A 308 9.09 -18.50 2.02
N GLY A 309 9.50 -18.16 0.80
CA GLY A 309 10.87 -18.39 0.33
C GLY A 309 11.91 -17.71 1.24
N ILE A 310 11.67 -16.44 1.60
CA ILE A 310 12.56 -15.69 2.50
C ILE A 310 12.56 -16.30 3.92
N VAL A 311 11.39 -16.69 4.44
CA VAL A 311 11.27 -17.33 5.77
C VAL A 311 12.07 -18.63 5.81
N VAL A 312 11.91 -19.50 4.82
CA VAL A 312 12.63 -20.78 4.73
C VAL A 312 14.15 -20.55 4.65
N ASP A 313 14.61 -19.67 3.78
CA ASP A 313 16.03 -19.33 3.65
C ASP A 313 16.61 -18.77 4.95
N TYR A 314 15.85 -17.93 5.66
CA TYR A 314 16.27 -17.38 6.94
C TYR A 314 16.35 -18.46 8.02
N MET A 315 15.34 -19.31 8.14
CA MET A 315 15.26 -20.33 9.17
C MET A 315 16.27 -21.47 8.96
N THR A 316 16.55 -21.83 7.70
CA THR A 316 17.59 -22.82 7.35
C THR A 316 19.01 -22.26 7.39
N GLY A 317 19.16 -20.93 7.54
CA GLY A 317 20.45 -20.27 7.54
C GLY A 317 21.05 -20.05 6.15
N THR A 318 20.30 -20.36 5.09
CA THR A 318 20.72 -20.15 3.70
C THR A 318 20.96 -18.68 3.38
N ASN A 319 20.06 -17.79 3.86
CA ASN A 319 20.23 -16.34 3.76
C ASN A 319 19.63 -15.64 4.98
N ARG A 320 20.45 -15.04 5.82
CA ARG A 320 20.05 -14.23 6.98
C ARG A 320 20.24 -12.74 6.79
N ASN A 321 20.82 -12.31 5.68
CA ASN A 321 20.97 -10.90 5.33
C ASN A 321 19.76 -10.45 4.51
N VAL A 322 18.64 -10.21 5.21
CA VAL A 322 17.36 -9.85 4.59
C VAL A 322 17.14 -8.34 4.77
N PRO A 323 16.85 -7.59 3.68
CA PRO A 323 16.46 -6.18 3.78
C PRO A 323 15.22 -6.00 4.65
N ALA A 324 15.15 -4.91 5.43
CA ALA A 324 14.01 -4.64 6.31
C ALA A 324 12.67 -4.47 5.54
N LEU A 325 12.75 -4.06 4.26
CA LEU A 325 11.60 -3.89 3.39
C LEU A 325 11.87 -4.52 2.02
N ILE A 326 10.94 -5.34 1.56
CA ILE A 326 10.95 -5.95 0.24
C ILE A 326 9.61 -5.64 -0.43
N ASN A 327 9.65 -5.01 -1.59
CA ASN A 327 8.46 -4.71 -2.38
C ASN A 327 8.40 -5.63 -3.60
N THR A 328 7.19 -6.07 -3.97
CA THR A 328 6.96 -6.71 -5.27
C THR A 328 7.12 -5.69 -6.41
N THR A 329 7.36 -6.17 -7.61
CA THR A 329 7.43 -5.30 -8.80
C THR A 329 6.02 -4.88 -9.19
N PRO A 330 5.73 -3.57 -9.34
CA PRO A 330 4.41 -3.13 -9.76
C PRO A 330 4.15 -3.51 -11.23
N GLY A 331 2.94 -3.98 -11.50
CA GLY A 331 2.44 -4.27 -12.84
C GLY A 331 1.06 -3.67 -13.04
N ILE A 332 0.63 -3.56 -14.29
CA ILE A 332 -0.71 -3.10 -14.66
C ILE A 332 -1.29 -3.98 -15.77
N VAL A 333 -2.57 -4.33 -15.65
CA VAL A 333 -3.35 -4.99 -16.70
C VAL A 333 -4.42 -4.04 -17.23
N HIS A 334 -4.54 -3.97 -18.55
CA HIS A 334 -5.52 -3.18 -19.29
C HIS A 334 -5.83 -3.89 -20.63
N GLY A 335 -6.80 -3.41 -21.39
CA GLY A 335 -7.23 -4.05 -22.65
C GLY A 335 -6.14 -4.32 -23.68
N GLY A 336 -5.01 -3.58 -23.62
CA GLY A 336 -3.88 -3.79 -24.52
C GLY A 336 -2.98 -4.99 -24.16
N ASN A 337 -3.06 -5.51 -22.92
CA ASN A 337 -2.21 -6.62 -22.46
C ASN A 337 -2.96 -7.72 -21.69
N VAL A 338 -4.26 -7.62 -21.50
CA VAL A 338 -5.06 -8.60 -20.73
C VAL A 338 -4.91 -10.02 -21.29
N ALA A 339 -4.82 -10.19 -22.59
CA ALA A 339 -4.70 -11.49 -23.24
C ALA A 339 -3.48 -12.32 -22.81
N VAL A 340 -2.43 -11.67 -22.31
CA VAL A 340 -1.17 -12.31 -21.84
C VAL A 340 -0.96 -12.18 -20.32
N SER A 341 -1.97 -11.73 -19.59
CA SER A 341 -1.84 -11.40 -18.15
C SER A 341 -2.62 -12.34 -17.23
N TRP A 342 -3.27 -13.37 -17.77
CA TRP A 342 -4.13 -14.28 -16.98
C TRP A 342 -3.40 -15.02 -15.85
N ASP A 343 -2.12 -15.31 -16.02
CA ASP A 343 -1.29 -15.99 -15.02
C ASP A 343 -0.97 -15.08 -13.80
N LEU A 344 -1.23 -13.78 -13.91
CA LEU A 344 -1.02 -12.81 -12.85
C LEU A 344 -2.23 -12.68 -11.91
N SER A 345 -3.39 -13.23 -12.31
CA SER A 345 -4.65 -13.11 -11.57
C SER A 345 -4.81 -14.16 -10.47
N PHE A 346 -5.69 -13.89 -9.52
CA PHE A 346 -6.06 -14.81 -8.44
C PHE A 346 -7.59 -14.92 -8.30
#